data_631dcab4538247c290562c60b1b91926
#
_entry.id   631dcab4538247c290562c60b1b91926
#
_cell.length_a   1.000
_cell.length_b   1.000
_cell.length_c   1.000
_cell.angle_alpha   90.00
_cell.angle_beta   90.00
_cell.angle_gamma   90.00
#
_symmetry.space_group_name_H-M   'P 1'
#
loop_
_entity.id
_entity.type
_entity.pdbx_description
1 polymer ?
#
loop_
_entity_poly.entity_id
_entity_poly.type
_entity_poly.pdbx_seq_one_letter_code
_entity_poly.pdbx_strand_id
1 'polypeptide(L)'
;LSPGSGITLWAVFSKCDDDVDVINPIRLGGSALGKKGIRAEEVGENAAKEIDKNIKSGSSVDSYLADNLIPLLALYGGKIKTDKITNHIRSNIYVCEKFLDVKFEIDEEKNIIFTI
;
A
#
# COMPACT_ATOMS: atom_id res chain seq x y z
N LEU A 1 8.75 -26.33 -12.63
CA LEU A 1 8.55 -25.43 -11.49
C LEU A 1 9.90 -24.87 -11.05
N SER A 2 10.04 -23.54 -11.03
CA SER A 2 11.24 -22.88 -10.52
C SER A 2 11.18 -22.82 -8.99
N PRO A 3 12.26 -23.13 -8.26
CA PRO A 3 12.30 -22.89 -6.83
C PRO A 3 12.27 -21.38 -6.56
N GLY A 4 11.42 -20.98 -5.64
CA GLY A 4 11.30 -19.60 -5.20
C GLY A 4 11.08 -19.56 -3.69
N SER A 5 11.47 -18.45 -3.08
CA SER A 5 11.20 -18.15 -1.68
C SER A 5 10.82 -16.69 -1.52
N GLY A 6 10.13 -16.37 -0.46
CA GLY A 6 9.79 -15.01 -0.11
C GLY A 6 9.24 -14.93 1.30
N ILE A 7 9.22 -13.73 1.83
CA ILE A 7 8.59 -13.42 3.11
C ILE A 7 7.66 -12.23 2.93
N THR A 8 6.50 -12.30 3.54
CA THR A 8 5.56 -11.19 3.64
C THR A 8 5.24 -10.94 5.10
N LEU A 9 5.39 -9.70 5.52
CA LEU A 9 5.04 -9.21 6.83
C LEU A 9 3.84 -8.27 6.69
N TRP A 10 2.97 -8.23 7.69
CA TRP A 10 1.89 -7.26 7.75
C TRP A 10 1.71 -6.75 9.17
N ALA A 11 1.29 -5.49 9.27
CA ALA A 11 0.91 -4.84 10.51
C ALA A 11 -0.58 -4.56 10.51
N VAL A 12 -1.25 -5.00 11.56
CA VAL A 12 -2.68 -4.76 11.82
C VAL A 12 -2.77 -3.87 13.03
N PHE A 13 -3.38 -2.69 12.86
CA PHE A 13 -3.56 -1.73 13.94
C PHE A 13 -4.93 -1.93 14.56
N SER A 14 -5.00 -1.83 15.89
CA SER A 14 -6.22 -1.92 16.68
C SER A 14 -6.25 -0.81 17.73
N LYS A 15 -7.42 -0.51 18.27
CA LYS A 15 -7.57 0.44 19.38
C LYS A 15 -7.29 -0.21 20.73
N CYS A 16 -7.48 -1.52 20.82
CA CYS A 16 -7.17 -2.37 21.97
C CYS A 16 -6.87 -3.79 21.47
N ASP A 17 -6.34 -4.65 22.33
CA ASP A 17 -5.78 -5.94 21.95
C ASP A 17 -6.75 -6.85 21.16
N ASP A 18 -8.05 -6.72 21.39
CA ASP A 18 -9.07 -7.56 20.76
C ASP A 18 -9.96 -6.83 19.73
N ASP A 19 -9.74 -5.54 19.47
CA ASP A 19 -10.59 -4.72 18.60
C ASP A 19 -9.86 -4.22 17.37
N VAL A 20 -10.06 -4.89 16.26
CA VAL A 20 -9.60 -4.42 14.94
C VAL A 20 -10.56 -3.35 14.44
N ASP A 21 -10.07 -2.13 14.22
CA ASP A 21 -10.88 -1.06 13.63
C ASP A 21 -11.29 -1.45 12.20
N VAL A 22 -12.53 -1.89 12.03
CA VAL A 22 -13.08 -2.29 10.72
C VAL A 22 -13.55 -1.10 9.87
N ILE A 23 -13.71 0.08 10.49
CA ILE A 23 -14.17 1.30 9.79
C ILE A 23 -12.99 2.07 9.21
N ASN A 24 -11.90 2.18 9.97
CA ASN A 24 -10.66 2.82 9.53
C ASN A 24 -9.47 1.86 9.67
N PRO A 25 -9.47 0.75 8.94
CA PRO A 25 -8.42 -0.24 9.08
C PRO A 25 -7.10 0.30 8.53
N ILE A 26 -6.07 0.39 9.37
CA ILE A 26 -4.71 0.61 8.93
C ILE A 26 -4.09 -0.75 8.66
N ARG A 27 -3.66 -0.97 7.42
CA ARG A 27 -3.02 -2.20 6.97
C ARG A 27 -1.77 -1.84 6.20
N LEU A 28 -0.63 -2.26 6.70
CA LEU A 28 0.67 -2.00 6.09
C LEU A 28 1.38 -3.32 5.88
N GLY A 29 2.07 -3.44 4.77
CA GLY A 29 2.82 -4.62 4.41
C GLY A 29 4.30 -4.33 4.16
N GLY A 30 5.09 -5.38 4.21
CA GLY A 30 6.48 -5.39 3.77
C GLY A 30 6.82 -6.77 3.26
N SER A 31 7.43 -6.87 2.10
CA SER A 31 7.76 -8.15 1.50
C SER A 31 9.12 -8.14 0.81
N ALA A 32 9.75 -9.30 0.77
CA ALA A 32 10.97 -9.48 0.01
C ALA A 32 11.00 -10.87 -0.63
N LEU A 33 11.52 -10.93 -1.84
CA LEU A 33 11.71 -12.16 -2.59
C LEU A 33 13.14 -12.65 -2.42
N GLY A 34 13.28 -13.95 -2.12
CA GLY A 34 14.56 -14.63 -2.14
C GLY A 34 15.04 -14.84 -3.57
N LYS A 35 16.35 -14.72 -3.75
CA LYS A 35 17.04 -15.00 -5.00
C LYS A 35 18.24 -15.91 -4.72
N LYS A 36 18.65 -16.69 -5.73
CA LYS A 36 19.86 -17.53 -5.61
C LYS A 36 21.06 -16.65 -5.23
N GLY A 37 21.77 -17.04 -4.20
CA GLY A 37 22.94 -16.33 -3.69
C GLY A 37 22.65 -15.25 -2.64
N ILE A 38 21.38 -14.97 -2.34
CA ILE A 38 20.99 -14.06 -1.24
C ILE A 38 20.69 -14.91 0.01
N ARG A 39 21.22 -14.50 1.15
CA ARG A 39 21.01 -15.17 2.43
C ARG A 39 19.58 -14.93 2.91
N ALA A 40 19.01 -15.91 3.61
CA ALA A 40 17.66 -15.82 4.16
C ALA A 40 17.50 -14.65 5.15
N GLU A 41 18.54 -14.38 5.94
CA GLU A 41 18.59 -13.26 6.88
C GLU A 41 18.46 -11.91 6.15
N GLU A 42 19.12 -11.74 5.01
CA GLU A 42 19.06 -10.51 4.20
C GLU A 42 17.65 -10.32 3.62
N VAL A 43 16.99 -11.38 3.17
CA VAL A 43 15.60 -11.33 2.71
C VAL A 43 14.67 -10.91 3.85
N GLY A 44 14.87 -11.47 5.05
CA GLY A 44 14.10 -11.08 6.24
C GLY A 44 14.33 -9.62 6.65
N GLU A 45 15.58 -9.16 6.65
CA GLU A 45 15.89 -7.75 6.92
C GLU A 45 15.26 -6.79 5.93
N ASN A 46 15.25 -7.12 4.64
CA ASN A 46 14.65 -6.26 3.61
C ASN A 46 13.14 -6.12 3.82
N ALA A 47 12.44 -7.21 4.11
CA ALA A 47 11.02 -7.17 4.43
C ALA A 47 10.74 -6.36 5.72
N ALA A 48 11.57 -6.53 6.75
CA ALA A 48 11.46 -5.80 8.00
C ALA A 48 11.71 -4.29 7.83
N LYS A 49 12.69 -3.91 7.02
CA LYS A 49 12.98 -2.51 6.69
C LYS A 49 11.82 -1.86 5.92
N GLU A 50 11.20 -2.61 5.01
CA GLU A 50 10.07 -2.11 4.24
C GLU A 50 8.85 -1.84 5.14
N ILE A 51 8.46 -2.79 5.99
CA ILE A 51 7.31 -2.59 6.89
C ILE A 51 7.58 -1.49 7.93
N ASP A 52 8.80 -1.40 8.48
CA ASP A 52 9.19 -0.35 9.42
C ASP A 52 9.08 1.03 8.78
N LYS A 53 9.54 1.17 7.53
CA LYS A 53 9.38 2.40 6.76
C LYS A 53 7.91 2.77 6.57
N ASN A 54 7.06 1.80 6.23
CA ASN A 54 5.64 2.02 6.02
C ASN A 54 4.95 2.43 7.32
N ILE A 55 5.27 1.82 8.45
CA ILE A 55 4.77 2.21 9.78
C ILE A 55 5.18 3.65 10.11
N LYS A 56 6.45 4.00 9.91
CA LYS A 56 6.99 5.34 10.19
C LYS A 56 6.42 6.44 9.30
N SER A 57 5.92 6.11 8.12
CA SER A 57 5.29 7.08 7.21
C SER A 57 3.99 7.66 7.74
N GLY A 58 3.34 6.98 8.70
CA GLY A 58 2.01 7.34 9.20
C GLY A 58 0.92 7.27 8.12
N SER A 59 1.14 6.42 7.09
CA SER A 59 0.16 6.14 6.05
C SER A 59 -0.91 5.16 6.52
N SER A 60 -2.08 5.20 5.90
CA SER A 60 -3.16 4.24 6.17
C SER A 60 -2.97 2.94 5.38
N VAL A 61 -2.32 3.05 4.23
CA VAL A 61 -2.02 1.94 3.32
C VAL A 61 -0.63 2.13 2.72
N ASP A 62 0.01 1.03 2.36
CA ASP A 62 1.23 1.08 1.55
C ASP A 62 0.92 1.38 0.08
N SER A 63 1.95 1.70 -0.70
CA SER A 63 1.80 2.07 -2.11
C SER A 63 1.29 0.94 -3.00
N TYR A 64 1.49 -0.32 -2.63
CA TYR A 64 0.95 -1.46 -3.38
C TYR A 64 -0.55 -1.61 -3.15
N LEU A 65 -1.00 -1.50 -1.90
CA LEU A 65 -2.43 -1.51 -1.59
C LEU A 65 -3.11 -0.26 -2.16
N ALA A 66 -2.50 0.92 -2.06
CA ALA A 66 -3.01 2.15 -2.65
C ALA A 66 -3.27 1.99 -4.15
N ASP A 67 -2.32 1.41 -4.89
CA ASP A 67 -2.45 1.14 -6.32
C ASP A 67 -3.68 0.28 -6.65
N ASN A 68 -3.90 -0.79 -5.86
CA ASN A 68 -5.06 -1.67 -6.02
C ASN A 68 -6.39 -1.02 -5.60
N LEU A 69 -6.37 0.00 -4.75
CA LEU A 69 -7.57 0.69 -4.28
C LEU A 69 -8.06 1.78 -5.24
N ILE A 70 -7.25 2.25 -6.19
CA ILE A 70 -7.64 3.31 -7.14
C ILE A 70 -8.96 3.00 -7.87
N PRO A 71 -9.17 1.79 -8.45
CA PRO A 71 -10.45 1.48 -9.09
C PRO A 71 -11.64 1.50 -8.13
N LEU A 72 -11.44 1.10 -6.87
CA LEU A 72 -12.50 1.14 -5.87
C LEU A 72 -12.83 2.57 -5.45
N LEU A 73 -11.83 3.43 -5.30
CA LEU A 73 -12.04 4.87 -5.07
C LEU A 73 -12.78 5.51 -6.25
N ALA A 74 -12.48 5.11 -7.48
CA ALA A 74 -13.17 5.60 -8.67
C ALA A 74 -14.66 5.25 -8.68
N LEU A 75 -15.03 4.07 -8.17
CA LEU A 75 -16.42 3.59 -8.14
C LEU A 75 -17.22 4.11 -6.95
N TYR A 76 -16.60 4.23 -5.80
CA TYR A 76 -17.30 4.49 -4.54
C TYR A 76 -16.95 5.84 -3.90
N GLY A 77 -16.00 6.54 -4.48
CA GLY A 77 -15.44 7.75 -3.87
C GLY A 77 -14.60 7.45 -2.63
N GLY A 78 -13.92 8.46 -2.13
CA GLY A 78 -13.20 8.37 -0.88
C GLY A 78 -11.82 9.00 -0.91
N LYS A 79 -11.05 8.71 0.14
CA LYS A 79 -9.72 9.28 0.35
C LYS A 79 -8.81 8.26 1.02
N ILE A 80 -7.57 8.16 0.55
CA ILE A 80 -6.52 7.34 1.16
C ILE A 80 -5.23 8.14 1.34
N LYS A 81 -4.46 7.79 2.36
CA LYS A 81 -3.10 8.27 2.56
C LYS A 81 -2.13 7.10 2.39
N THR A 82 -1.15 7.26 1.50
CA THR A 82 -0.14 6.25 1.21
C THR A 82 1.26 6.72 1.62
N ASP A 83 2.23 5.82 1.64
CA ASP A 83 3.63 6.15 1.94
C ASP A 83 4.29 6.94 0.80
N LYS A 84 3.86 6.73 -0.44
CA LYS A 84 4.37 7.44 -1.63
C LYS A 84 3.40 7.35 -2.80
N ILE A 85 3.42 8.35 -3.67
CA ILE A 85 2.69 8.35 -4.95
C ILE A 85 3.58 7.74 -6.03
N THR A 86 3.22 6.57 -6.52
CA THR A 86 3.97 5.86 -7.57
C THR A 86 3.44 6.15 -8.97
N ASN A 87 4.24 5.83 -9.99
CA ASN A 87 3.78 5.91 -11.37
C ASN A 87 2.63 4.94 -11.67
N HIS A 88 2.57 3.79 -11.00
CA HIS A 88 1.45 2.85 -11.11
C HIS A 88 0.15 3.47 -10.63
N ILE A 89 0.17 4.12 -9.46
CA ILE A 89 -0.99 4.88 -8.94
C ILE A 89 -1.45 5.92 -9.96
N ARG A 90 -0.52 6.72 -10.52
CA ARG A 90 -0.86 7.74 -11.53
C ARG A 90 -1.45 7.14 -12.80
N SER A 91 -0.90 6.02 -13.26
CA SER A 91 -1.40 5.31 -14.43
C SER A 91 -2.81 4.77 -14.19
N ASN A 92 -3.06 4.18 -13.02
CA ASN A 92 -4.39 3.68 -12.66
C ASN A 92 -5.41 4.81 -12.53
N ILE A 93 -5.04 5.95 -11.94
CA ILE A 93 -5.88 7.16 -11.90
C ILE A 93 -6.23 7.58 -13.33
N TYR A 94 -5.22 7.75 -14.19
CA TYR A 94 -5.43 8.14 -15.57
C TYR A 94 -6.42 7.20 -16.31
N VAL A 95 -6.24 5.89 -16.14
CA VAL A 95 -7.14 4.90 -16.76
C VAL A 95 -8.55 5.03 -16.19
N CYS A 96 -8.72 5.11 -14.88
CA CYS A 96 -10.05 5.26 -14.27
C CYS A 96 -10.77 6.51 -14.76
N GLU A 97 -10.09 7.65 -14.87
CA GLU A 97 -10.65 8.90 -15.39
C GLU A 97 -11.01 8.85 -16.89
N LYS A 98 -10.48 7.88 -17.64
CA LYS A 98 -10.85 7.68 -19.05
C LYS A 98 -12.08 6.82 -19.24
N PHE A 99 -12.35 5.90 -18.31
CA PHE A 99 -13.45 4.95 -18.40
C PHE A 99 -14.65 5.29 -17.52
N LEU A 100 -14.44 6.12 -16.49
CA LEU A 100 -15.46 6.50 -15.51
C LEU A 100 -15.58 8.03 -15.45
N ASP A 101 -16.76 8.50 -15.10
CA ASP A 101 -17.02 9.93 -14.84
C ASP A 101 -16.59 10.27 -13.41
N VAL A 102 -15.29 10.33 -13.21
CA VAL A 102 -14.64 10.59 -11.92
C VAL A 102 -13.40 11.44 -12.14
N LYS A 103 -13.05 12.25 -11.15
CA LYS A 103 -11.79 12.99 -11.08
C LYS A 103 -11.08 12.69 -9.77
N PHE A 104 -9.77 12.65 -9.85
CA PHE A 104 -8.90 12.48 -8.70
C PHE A 104 -8.07 13.73 -8.45
N GLU A 105 -7.86 14.03 -7.19
CA GLU A 105 -6.85 14.98 -6.74
C GLU A 105 -5.79 14.27 -5.90
N ILE A 106 -4.55 14.74 -6.01
CA ILE A 106 -3.40 14.23 -5.29
C ILE A 106 -2.75 15.38 -4.53
N ASP A 107 -2.74 15.28 -3.21
CA ASP A 107 -1.90 16.11 -2.35
C ASP A 107 -0.53 15.44 -2.23
N GLU A 108 0.43 15.91 -3.04
CA GLU A 108 1.79 15.35 -3.10
C GLU A 108 2.58 15.53 -1.80
N GLU A 109 2.33 16.62 -1.06
CA GLU A 109 3.05 16.89 0.18
C GLU A 109 2.66 15.91 1.29
N LYS A 110 1.37 15.53 1.32
CA LYS A 110 0.80 14.63 2.32
C LYS A 110 0.65 13.20 1.84
N ASN A 111 0.93 12.93 0.55
CA ASN A 111 0.66 11.66 -0.12
C ASN A 111 -0.80 11.20 0.05
N ILE A 112 -1.74 12.11 -0.15
CA ILE A 112 -3.17 11.84 -0.06
C ILE A 112 -3.77 11.84 -1.46
N ILE A 113 -4.60 10.83 -1.74
CA ILE A 113 -5.35 10.66 -2.98
C ILE A 113 -6.83 10.68 -2.62
N PHE A 114 -7.64 11.45 -3.34
CA PHE A 114 -9.07 11.50 -3.14
C PHE A 114 -9.83 11.78 -4.43
N THR A 115 -11.08 11.38 -4.46
CA THR A 115 -12.02 11.66 -5.57
C THR A 115 -12.80 12.93 -5.32
N ILE A 116 -13.11 13.67 -6.39
CA ILE A 116 -13.98 14.85 -6.43
C ILE A 116 -15.15 14.62 -7.37
#